data_9f6871a1b7b43051959afbc0e95ed36c
#
_entry.id   9f6871a1b7b43051959afbc0e95ed36c
#
_cell.length_a   1.000
_cell.length_b   1.000
_cell.length_c   1.000
_cell.angle_alpha   90.00
_cell.angle_beta   90.00
_cell.angle_gamma   90.00
#
_symmetry.space_group_name_H-M   'P 1'
#
loop_
_entity.id
_entity.type
_entity.pdbx_description
1 polymer ?
#
loop_
_entity_poly.entity_id
_entity_poly.type
_entity_poly.pdbx_seq_one_letter_code
_entity_poly.pdbx_strand_id
1 'polypeptide(L)'
;MSPAQTGSRRFAGRSVLVTGAAGGLGSADCLALAAEGAHLWAADIDLAAAEALVPALTEAGGSGQAVHLDVADPDSWQALAAQVEQAGPLHGLVNNAGVSLRAGIADTTVDEWRRVMDINLSSVFYGLKTLTPALARGAGDGGAAVVNVSSVAGMVGYFSATYGTSKWGVRGLSKVGALELAAHGVRVNSLHPGLTSTPLLHQAPDTTFVDESLRSVPAGRLATPEEIARVVAFLLSDDATYITGEEVVVDGGLTSGGLYHRILAGLAGKP
;
A
#
# COMPACT_ATOMS: atom_id res chain seq x y z
N MET A 1 8.15 -13.39 -32.68
CA MET A 1 7.09 -12.60 -32.03
C MET A 1 6.30 -13.57 -31.19
N SER A 2 6.51 -13.54 -29.86
CA SER A 2 5.72 -14.36 -28.92
C SER A 2 4.30 -13.79 -28.86
N PRO A 3 3.22 -14.60 -28.83
CA PRO A 3 1.86 -14.09 -28.70
C PRO A 3 1.77 -13.33 -27.39
N ALA A 4 1.18 -12.14 -27.42
CA ALA A 4 0.81 -11.37 -26.25
C ALA A 4 0.07 -12.34 -25.29
N GLN A 5 0.60 -12.57 -24.10
CA GLN A 5 -0.10 -13.25 -23.06
C GLN A 5 -1.38 -12.44 -22.81
N THR A 6 -2.52 -13.02 -23.13
CA THR A 6 -3.82 -12.54 -22.66
C THR A 6 -3.70 -12.47 -21.14
N GLY A 7 -3.62 -11.24 -20.60
CA GLY A 7 -3.38 -11.01 -19.18
C GLY A 7 -4.36 -11.82 -18.32
N SER A 8 -3.87 -12.39 -17.25
CA SER A 8 -4.69 -13.07 -16.25
C SER A 8 -5.78 -12.10 -15.77
N ARG A 9 -7.03 -12.51 -15.80
CA ARG A 9 -8.17 -11.71 -15.30
C ARG A 9 -8.57 -12.15 -13.89
N ARG A 10 -7.59 -12.20 -12.97
CA ARG A 10 -7.78 -12.69 -11.59
C ARG A 10 -8.83 -11.89 -10.80
N PHE A 11 -9.09 -10.66 -11.20
CA PHE A 11 -10.02 -9.76 -10.53
C PHE A 11 -11.31 -9.50 -11.34
N ALA A 12 -11.61 -10.28 -12.39
CA ALA A 12 -12.86 -10.13 -13.12
C ALA A 12 -14.06 -10.35 -12.20
N GLY A 13 -14.96 -9.35 -12.12
CA GLY A 13 -16.12 -9.37 -11.21
C GLY A 13 -15.79 -9.01 -9.76
N ARG A 14 -14.54 -8.69 -9.43
CA ARG A 14 -14.11 -8.32 -8.08
C ARG A 14 -14.06 -6.81 -7.90
N SER A 15 -14.52 -6.33 -6.75
CA SER A 15 -14.49 -4.93 -6.33
C SER A 15 -13.36 -4.71 -5.34
N VAL A 16 -12.49 -3.73 -5.59
CA VAL A 16 -11.32 -3.41 -4.76
C VAL A 16 -11.28 -1.92 -4.44
N LEU A 17 -11.07 -1.58 -3.17
CA LEU A 17 -10.90 -0.21 -2.71
C LEU A 17 -9.41 0.07 -2.46
N VAL A 18 -8.91 1.18 -3.01
CA VAL A 18 -7.54 1.66 -2.81
C VAL A 18 -7.60 3.07 -2.23
N THR A 19 -6.97 3.27 -1.06
CA THR A 19 -6.83 4.61 -0.44
C THR A 19 -5.56 5.32 -0.91
N GLY A 20 -5.62 6.65 -1.06
CA GLY A 20 -4.52 7.42 -1.66
C GLY A 20 -4.32 7.03 -3.12
N ALA A 21 -5.42 6.78 -3.83
CA ALA A 21 -5.45 6.25 -5.19
C ALA A 21 -4.84 7.19 -6.23
N ALA A 22 -4.85 8.49 -5.99
CA ALA A 22 -4.21 9.48 -6.85
C ALA A 22 -2.69 9.59 -6.65
N GLY A 23 -2.15 8.99 -5.57
CA GLY A 23 -0.71 8.96 -5.29
C GLY A 23 0.08 7.97 -6.14
N GLY A 24 1.42 8.07 -6.09
CA GLY A 24 2.29 7.27 -6.97
C GLY A 24 2.15 5.75 -6.84
N LEU A 25 2.07 5.19 -5.62
CA LEU A 25 1.79 3.76 -5.42
C LEU A 25 0.32 3.45 -5.65
N GLY A 26 -0.61 4.25 -5.11
CA GLY A 26 -2.04 4.00 -5.22
C GLY A 26 -2.54 3.96 -6.65
N SER A 27 -2.04 4.85 -7.52
CA SER A 27 -2.39 4.84 -8.94
C SER A 27 -1.84 3.61 -9.67
N ALA A 28 -0.62 3.19 -9.34
CA ALA A 28 -0.06 1.96 -9.90
C ALA A 28 -0.82 0.71 -9.41
N ASP A 29 -1.24 0.67 -8.15
CA ASP A 29 -2.09 -0.40 -7.60
C ASP A 29 -3.42 -0.47 -8.34
N CYS A 30 -4.09 0.67 -8.51
CA CYS A 30 -5.36 0.76 -9.25
C CYS A 30 -5.20 0.26 -10.69
N LEU A 31 -4.16 0.72 -11.42
CA LEU A 31 -3.92 0.31 -12.80
C LEU A 31 -3.58 -1.18 -12.92
N ALA A 32 -2.76 -1.72 -12.03
CA ALA A 32 -2.41 -3.14 -12.04
C ALA A 32 -3.64 -4.03 -11.80
N LEU A 33 -4.49 -3.67 -10.86
CA LEU A 33 -5.73 -4.38 -10.55
C LEU A 33 -6.76 -4.25 -11.69
N ALA A 34 -6.89 -3.05 -12.28
CA ALA A 34 -7.75 -2.81 -13.43
C ALA A 34 -7.32 -3.64 -14.65
N ALA A 35 -6.01 -3.76 -14.92
CA ALA A 35 -5.49 -4.58 -16.01
C ALA A 35 -5.89 -6.06 -15.90
N GLU A 36 -6.18 -6.51 -14.70
CA GLU A 36 -6.67 -7.86 -14.40
C GLU A 36 -8.20 -7.95 -14.20
N GLY A 37 -8.91 -6.87 -14.54
CA GLY A 37 -10.37 -6.86 -14.64
C GLY A 37 -11.12 -6.41 -13.38
N ALA A 38 -10.44 -5.81 -12.39
CA ALA A 38 -11.09 -5.30 -11.17
C ALA A 38 -12.03 -4.12 -11.45
N HIS A 39 -13.05 -3.98 -10.60
CA HIS A 39 -13.76 -2.73 -10.40
C HIS A 39 -13.14 -1.96 -9.23
N LEU A 40 -12.64 -0.73 -9.46
CA LEU A 40 -11.90 0.06 -8.48
C LEU A 40 -12.76 1.13 -7.81
N TRP A 41 -12.64 1.23 -6.48
CA TRP A 41 -12.98 2.40 -5.70
C TRP A 41 -11.69 3.17 -5.48
N ALA A 42 -11.44 4.16 -6.32
CA ALA A 42 -10.27 5.02 -6.24
C ALA A 42 -10.53 6.12 -5.20
N ALA A 43 -10.16 5.85 -3.94
CA ALA A 43 -10.44 6.73 -2.81
C ALA A 43 -9.25 7.67 -2.55
N ASP A 44 -9.49 8.98 -2.56
CA ASP A 44 -8.48 10.00 -2.28
C ASP A 44 -9.09 11.24 -1.64
N ILE A 45 -8.28 12.02 -0.92
CA ILE A 45 -8.68 13.35 -0.42
C ILE A 45 -8.76 14.35 -1.58
N ASP A 46 -7.96 14.18 -2.62
CA ASP A 46 -8.05 14.92 -3.88
C ASP A 46 -8.96 14.17 -4.86
N LEU A 47 -10.27 14.43 -4.75
CA LEU A 47 -11.26 13.80 -5.61
C LEU A 47 -10.99 14.07 -7.10
N ALA A 48 -10.56 15.28 -7.46
CA ALA A 48 -10.32 15.63 -8.86
C ALA A 48 -9.16 14.82 -9.46
N ALA A 49 -8.10 14.61 -8.69
CA ALA A 49 -6.98 13.77 -9.10
C ALA A 49 -7.39 12.28 -9.21
N ALA A 50 -8.26 11.79 -8.31
CA ALA A 50 -8.82 10.45 -8.40
C ALA A 50 -9.77 10.28 -9.60
N GLU A 51 -10.58 11.29 -9.92
CA GLU A 51 -11.44 11.30 -11.11
C GLU A 51 -10.62 11.24 -12.40
N ALA A 52 -9.48 11.94 -12.44
CA ALA A 52 -8.59 11.92 -13.61
C ALA A 52 -7.97 10.53 -13.88
N LEU A 53 -7.93 9.64 -12.87
CA LEU A 53 -7.44 8.26 -13.02
C LEU A 53 -8.48 7.34 -13.69
N VAL A 54 -9.78 7.59 -13.52
CA VAL A 54 -10.85 6.67 -13.95
C VAL A 54 -10.82 6.27 -15.41
N PRO A 55 -10.56 7.18 -16.40
CA PRO A 55 -10.41 6.78 -17.80
C PRO A 55 -9.32 5.74 -18.01
N ALA A 56 -8.17 5.90 -17.35
CA ALA A 56 -7.04 4.96 -17.48
C ALA A 56 -7.36 3.57 -16.89
N LEU A 57 -8.22 3.47 -15.88
CA LEU A 57 -8.68 2.18 -15.36
C LEU A 57 -9.48 1.41 -16.42
N THR A 58 -10.31 2.12 -17.17
CA THR A 58 -11.11 1.52 -18.26
C THR A 58 -10.21 1.11 -19.44
N GLU A 59 -9.25 1.95 -19.80
CA GLU A 59 -8.27 1.62 -20.86
C GLU A 59 -7.39 0.42 -20.49
N ALA A 60 -7.09 0.25 -19.19
CA ALA A 60 -6.36 -0.91 -18.67
C ALA A 60 -7.15 -2.22 -18.74
N GLY A 61 -8.49 -2.18 -18.89
CA GLY A 61 -9.35 -3.35 -19.04
C GLY A 61 -10.22 -3.68 -17.81
N GLY A 62 -10.23 -2.80 -16.82
CA GLY A 62 -11.09 -2.84 -15.64
C GLY A 62 -12.22 -1.82 -15.71
N SER A 63 -12.65 -1.36 -14.57
CA SER A 63 -13.59 -0.24 -14.40
C SER A 63 -13.35 0.40 -13.04
N GLY A 64 -13.99 1.54 -12.76
CA GLY A 64 -13.88 2.13 -11.45
C GLY A 64 -14.63 3.45 -11.31
N GLN A 65 -14.62 3.95 -10.10
CA GLN A 65 -15.13 5.25 -9.73
C GLN A 65 -14.19 5.92 -8.74
N ALA A 66 -14.11 7.23 -8.80
CA ALA A 66 -13.44 8.03 -7.80
C ALA A 66 -14.38 8.32 -6.63
N VAL A 67 -13.83 8.31 -5.41
CA VAL A 67 -14.58 8.68 -4.21
C VAL A 67 -13.72 9.56 -3.31
N HIS A 68 -14.33 10.61 -2.75
CA HIS A 68 -13.64 11.44 -1.78
C HIS A 68 -13.49 10.68 -0.45
N LEU A 69 -12.29 10.66 0.09
CA LEU A 69 -12.00 10.09 1.41
C LEU A 69 -10.89 10.87 2.11
N ASP A 70 -11.22 11.56 3.19
CA ASP A 70 -10.23 11.92 4.18
C ASP A 70 -9.99 10.72 5.11
N VAL A 71 -8.85 10.06 4.94
CA VAL A 71 -8.53 8.84 5.71
C VAL A 71 -8.32 9.11 7.20
N ALA A 72 -8.05 10.37 7.61
CA ALA A 72 -7.90 10.75 9.00
C ALA A 72 -9.24 11.00 9.69
N ASP A 73 -10.34 11.13 8.94
CA ASP A 73 -11.68 11.43 9.45
C ASP A 73 -12.55 10.15 9.54
N PRO A 74 -12.92 9.70 10.76
CA PRO A 74 -13.81 8.55 10.93
C PRO A 74 -15.18 8.68 10.27
N ASP A 75 -15.73 9.91 10.19
CA ASP A 75 -17.05 10.13 9.59
C ASP A 75 -16.98 9.99 8.06
N SER A 76 -15.87 10.41 7.46
CA SER A 76 -15.58 10.17 6.03
C SER A 76 -15.55 8.66 5.71
N TRP A 77 -14.91 7.86 6.58
CA TRP A 77 -14.93 6.39 6.45
C TRP A 77 -16.33 5.79 6.58
N GLN A 78 -17.16 6.27 7.51
CA GLN A 78 -18.55 5.79 7.65
C GLN A 78 -19.38 6.10 6.42
N ALA A 79 -19.24 7.31 5.86
CA ALA A 79 -19.92 7.70 4.63
C ALA A 79 -19.51 6.82 3.44
N LEU A 80 -18.21 6.55 3.29
CA LEU A 80 -17.70 5.65 2.26
C LEU A 80 -18.20 4.21 2.46
N ALA A 81 -18.16 3.69 3.70
CA ALA A 81 -18.62 2.35 3.99
C ALA A 81 -20.10 2.15 3.64
N ALA A 82 -20.94 3.15 3.86
CA ALA A 82 -22.36 3.11 3.46
C ALA A 82 -22.53 3.02 1.93
N GLN A 83 -21.70 3.72 1.14
CA GLN A 83 -21.71 3.62 -0.32
C GLN A 83 -21.28 2.23 -0.80
N VAL A 84 -20.17 1.70 -0.23
CA VAL A 84 -19.66 0.36 -0.55
C VAL A 84 -20.68 -0.70 -0.18
N GLU A 85 -21.37 -0.56 0.97
CA GLU A 85 -22.41 -1.49 1.43
C GLU A 85 -23.58 -1.58 0.45
N GLN A 86 -24.00 -0.46 -0.12
CA GLN A 86 -25.07 -0.39 -1.12
C GLN A 86 -24.67 -0.98 -2.48
N ALA A 87 -23.39 -0.86 -2.83
CA ALA A 87 -22.87 -1.37 -4.10
C ALA A 87 -22.67 -2.88 -4.11
N GLY A 88 -22.49 -3.51 -2.93
CA GLY A 88 -22.34 -4.97 -2.84
C GLY A 88 -21.08 -5.45 -2.12
N PRO A 89 -20.57 -6.65 -2.45
CA PRO A 89 -19.38 -7.22 -1.82
C PRO A 89 -18.10 -6.45 -2.17
N LEU A 90 -17.17 -6.39 -1.22
CA LEU A 90 -15.82 -5.88 -1.41
C LEU A 90 -14.81 -7.04 -1.33
N HIS A 91 -14.01 -7.24 -2.36
CA HIS A 91 -13.07 -8.36 -2.46
C HIS A 91 -11.64 -7.97 -2.11
N GLY A 92 -11.35 -6.67 -2.10
CA GLY A 92 -10.03 -6.17 -1.76
C GLY A 92 -10.05 -4.80 -1.09
N LEU A 93 -9.14 -4.59 -0.13
CA LEU A 93 -8.84 -3.30 0.45
C LEU A 93 -7.33 -3.08 0.43
N VAL A 94 -6.89 -1.97 -0.16
CA VAL A 94 -5.50 -1.51 -0.08
C VAL A 94 -5.45 -0.25 0.75
N ASN A 95 -5.01 -0.36 2.00
CA ASN A 95 -4.71 0.78 2.86
C ASN A 95 -3.34 1.32 2.48
N ASN A 96 -3.30 2.17 1.44
CA ASN A 96 -2.07 2.73 0.87
C ASN A 96 -1.84 4.20 1.28
N ALA A 97 -2.88 4.98 1.56
CA ALA A 97 -2.74 6.38 1.93
C ALA A 97 -1.70 6.60 3.03
N GLY A 98 -0.85 7.61 2.85
CA GLY A 98 0.18 7.92 3.83
C GLY A 98 0.99 9.15 3.47
N VAL A 99 1.57 9.75 4.51
CA VAL A 99 2.46 10.91 4.42
C VAL A 99 3.78 10.62 5.12
N SER A 100 4.82 11.32 4.73
CA SER A 100 6.13 11.24 5.36
C SER A 100 6.55 12.61 5.93
N LEU A 101 7.07 12.59 7.14
CA LEU A 101 7.73 13.71 7.76
C LEU A 101 9.15 13.25 8.15
N ARG A 102 10.17 13.94 7.65
CA ARG A 102 11.58 13.58 7.93
C ARG A 102 12.11 14.42 9.09
N ALA A 103 11.52 14.25 10.28
CA ALA A 103 11.93 14.93 11.51
C ALA A 103 12.19 13.91 12.62
N GLY A 104 13.23 14.16 13.41
CA GLY A 104 13.59 13.38 14.59
C GLY A 104 12.68 13.67 15.78
N ILE A 105 12.94 13.01 16.93
CA ILE A 105 12.13 13.17 18.15
C ILE A 105 12.15 14.63 18.65
N ALA A 106 13.30 15.28 18.63
CA ALA A 106 13.45 16.64 19.15
C ALA A 106 12.74 17.69 18.29
N ASP A 107 12.65 17.44 16.98
CA ASP A 107 12.15 18.42 16.00
C ASP A 107 10.69 18.20 15.61
N THR A 108 10.10 17.08 16.04
CA THR A 108 8.70 16.73 15.73
C THR A 108 7.78 17.41 16.73
N THR A 109 6.85 18.23 16.24
CA THR A 109 5.78 18.81 17.07
C THR A 109 4.70 17.79 17.40
N VAL A 110 3.94 18.05 18.47
CA VAL A 110 2.82 17.17 18.87
C VAL A 110 1.73 17.11 17.79
N ASP A 111 1.49 18.20 17.08
CA ASP A 111 0.47 18.25 16.03
C ASP A 111 0.92 17.50 14.76
N GLU A 112 2.19 17.59 14.39
CA GLU A 112 2.76 16.75 13.32
C GLU A 112 2.72 15.27 13.67
N TRP A 113 3.03 14.93 14.94
CA TRP A 113 2.89 13.56 15.44
C TRP A 113 1.46 13.05 15.25
N ARG A 114 0.46 13.78 15.76
CA ARG A 114 -0.95 13.40 15.65
C ARG A 114 -1.37 13.24 14.20
N ARG A 115 -1.08 14.24 13.37
CA ARG A 115 -1.43 14.22 11.95
C ARG A 115 -0.88 12.99 11.23
N VAL A 116 0.41 12.67 11.43
CA VAL A 116 1.02 11.51 10.75
C VAL A 116 0.46 10.19 11.28
N MET A 117 0.23 10.09 12.59
CA MET A 117 -0.38 8.90 13.19
C MET A 117 -1.81 8.70 12.69
N ASP A 118 -2.60 9.76 12.59
CA ASP A 118 -3.99 9.68 12.12
C ASP A 118 -4.04 9.25 10.65
N ILE A 119 -3.20 9.81 9.78
CA ILE A 119 -3.17 9.48 8.36
C ILE A 119 -2.57 8.08 8.13
N ASN A 120 -1.47 7.71 8.79
CA ASN A 120 -0.72 6.51 8.44
C ASN A 120 -1.14 5.26 9.21
N LEU A 121 -1.71 5.41 10.41
CA LEU A 121 -2.03 4.28 11.30
C LEU A 121 -3.52 4.23 11.67
N SER A 122 -4.09 5.33 12.21
CA SER A 122 -5.50 5.35 12.59
C SER A 122 -6.40 5.07 11.39
N SER A 123 -6.03 5.56 10.20
CA SER A 123 -6.73 5.29 8.93
C SER A 123 -6.83 3.79 8.60
N VAL A 124 -5.74 3.04 8.82
CA VAL A 124 -5.73 1.58 8.59
C VAL A 124 -6.71 0.88 9.53
N PHE A 125 -6.77 1.33 10.80
CA PHE A 125 -7.76 0.84 11.75
C PHE A 125 -9.18 1.18 11.31
N TYR A 126 -9.44 2.41 10.86
CA TYR A 126 -10.76 2.81 10.38
C TYR A 126 -11.19 1.98 9.16
N GLY A 127 -10.30 1.79 8.18
CA GLY A 127 -10.58 0.97 7.01
C GLY A 127 -10.92 -0.48 7.36
N LEU A 128 -10.13 -1.13 8.21
CA LEU A 128 -10.42 -2.47 8.71
C LEU A 128 -11.77 -2.51 9.44
N LYS A 129 -12.02 -1.57 10.36
CA LYS A 129 -13.22 -1.55 11.19
C LYS A 129 -14.49 -1.34 10.35
N THR A 130 -14.50 -0.33 9.46
CA THR A 130 -15.72 0.07 8.76
C THR A 130 -16.06 -0.82 7.56
N LEU A 131 -15.04 -1.39 6.89
CA LEU A 131 -15.24 -2.20 5.69
C LEU A 131 -15.30 -3.71 5.96
N THR A 132 -15.09 -4.17 7.19
CA THR A 132 -15.20 -5.59 7.54
C THR A 132 -16.52 -6.23 7.08
N PRO A 133 -17.71 -5.60 7.22
CA PRO A 133 -18.95 -6.21 6.73
C PRO A 133 -18.96 -6.46 5.21
N ALA A 134 -18.48 -5.50 4.42
CA ALA A 134 -18.40 -5.63 2.97
C ALA A 134 -17.34 -6.67 2.53
N LEU A 135 -16.18 -6.69 3.22
CA LEU A 135 -15.13 -7.71 3.00
C LEU A 135 -15.61 -9.11 3.36
N ALA A 136 -16.37 -9.28 4.45
CA ALA A 136 -16.93 -10.58 4.84
C ALA A 136 -17.90 -11.12 3.77
N ARG A 137 -18.69 -10.23 3.13
CA ARG A 137 -19.50 -10.63 1.97
C ARG A 137 -18.64 -11.01 0.76
N GLY A 138 -17.61 -10.25 0.47
CA GLY A 138 -16.65 -10.58 -0.60
C GLY A 138 -15.94 -11.91 -0.38
N ALA A 139 -15.61 -12.23 0.87
CA ALA A 139 -15.05 -13.55 1.23
C ALA A 139 -16.03 -14.71 0.93
N GLY A 140 -17.33 -14.49 1.14
CA GLY A 140 -18.39 -15.45 0.76
C GLY A 140 -18.66 -15.52 -0.74
N ASP A 141 -18.20 -14.52 -1.51
CA ASP A 141 -18.40 -14.37 -2.96
C ASP A 141 -17.07 -14.46 -3.74
N GLY A 142 -16.26 -15.46 -3.46
CA GLY A 142 -15.04 -15.74 -4.22
C GLY A 142 -13.74 -15.25 -3.58
N GLY A 143 -13.76 -14.84 -2.30
CA GLY A 143 -12.57 -14.49 -1.53
C GLY A 143 -12.38 -12.98 -1.32
N ALA A 144 -11.82 -12.63 -0.17
CA ALA A 144 -11.45 -11.25 0.13
C ALA A 144 -10.09 -11.15 0.83
N ALA A 145 -9.37 -10.06 0.56
CA ALA A 145 -8.08 -9.80 1.20
C ALA A 145 -7.84 -8.31 1.43
N VAL A 146 -7.00 -8.03 2.42
CA VAL A 146 -6.53 -6.68 2.75
C VAL A 146 -5.00 -6.63 2.64
N VAL A 147 -4.49 -5.59 2.00
CA VAL A 147 -3.07 -5.23 2.00
C VAL A 147 -2.90 -3.87 2.69
N ASN A 148 -2.18 -3.87 3.79
CA ASN A 148 -1.82 -2.65 4.51
C ASN A 148 -0.40 -2.24 4.09
N VAL A 149 -0.26 -1.09 3.43
CA VAL A 149 1.04 -0.60 2.95
C VAL A 149 1.80 0.04 4.10
N SER A 150 2.78 -0.70 4.62
CA SER A 150 3.76 -0.25 5.59
C SER A 150 4.99 0.35 4.89
N SER A 151 6.19 0.01 5.34
CA SER A 151 7.49 0.41 4.78
C SER A 151 8.60 -0.41 5.43
N VAL A 152 9.77 -0.50 4.81
CA VAL A 152 11.00 -0.94 5.51
C VAL A 152 11.33 -0.06 6.73
N ALA A 153 10.89 1.20 6.75
CA ALA A 153 10.99 2.07 7.94
C ALA A 153 10.17 1.54 9.15
N GLY A 154 9.22 0.65 8.92
CA GLY A 154 8.50 -0.08 9.98
C GLY A 154 9.19 -1.39 10.40
N MET A 155 10.38 -1.71 9.90
CA MET A 155 11.09 -2.95 10.19
C MET A 155 12.44 -2.73 10.86
N VAL A 156 13.05 -1.57 10.61
CA VAL A 156 14.35 -1.18 11.16
C VAL A 156 14.25 0.18 11.84
N GLY A 157 15.27 0.56 12.63
CA GLY A 157 15.36 1.92 13.16
C GLY A 157 15.40 2.92 12.00
N TYR A 158 14.51 3.91 12.05
CA TYR A 158 14.39 4.95 11.04
C TYR A 158 14.47 6.33 11.70
N PHE A 159 15.07 7.29 11.03
CA PHE A 159 15.37 8.62 11.60
C PHE A 159 14.14 9.53 11.76
N SER A 160 12.98 9.18 11.20
CA SER A 160 11.72 9.90 11.40
C SER A 160 10.94 9.31 12.57
N ALA A 161 10.67 10.13 13.60
CA ALA A 161 9.92 9.72 14.77
C ALA A 161 8.49 9.30 14.43
N THR A 162 7.81 10.06 13.58
CA THR A 162 6.40 9.81 13.23
C THR A 162 6.24 8.69 12.21
N TYR A 163 6.95 8.82 11.07
CA TYR A 163 6.80 7.86 9.96
C TYR A 163 7.22 6.46 10.38
N GLY A 164 8.42 6.31 10.97
CA GLY A 164 8.87 5.01 11.45
C GLY A 164 7.87 4.39 12.41
N THR A 165 7.48 5.12 13.46
CA THR A 165 6.53 4.62 14.47
C THR A 165 5.18 4.23 13.84
N SER A 166 4.62 5.05 12.96
CA SER A 166 3.35 4.73 12.31
C SER A 166 3.43 3.43 11.48
N LYS A 167 4.54 3.25 10.73
CA LYS A 167 4.73 2.04 9.90
C LYS A 167 5.03 0.78 10.73
N TRP A 168 5.65 0.90 11.92
CA TRP A 168 5.71 -0.17 12.91
C TRP A 168 4.30 -0.52 13.44
N GLY A 169 3.47 0.48 13.72
CA GLY A 169 2.08 0.27 14.16
C GLY A 169 1.25 -0.51 13.13
N VAL A 170 1.39 -0.19 11.85
CA VAL A 170 0.70 -0.90 10.74
C VAL A 170 1.02 -2.40 10.73
N ARG A 171 2.26 -2.80 11.03
CA ARG A 171 2.64 -4.23 11.16
C ARG A 171 1.82 -4.93 12.22
N GLY A 172 1.80 -4.34 13.43
CA GLY A 172 1.06 -4.90 14.56
C GLY A 172 -0.43 -5.00 14.26
N LEU A 173 -1.02 -3.92 13.72
CA LEU A 173 -2.43 -3.87 13.36
C LEU A 173 -2.79 -4.88 12.26
N SER A 174 -1.90 -5.14 11.31
CA SER A 174 -2.10 -6.16 10.26
C SER A 174 -2.19 -7.57 10.83
N LYS A 175 -1.40 -7.88 11.87
CA LYS A 175 -1.47 -9.18 12.56
C LYS A 175 -2.75 -9.34 13.38
N VAL A 176 -3.20 -8.26 14.05
CA VAL A 176 -4.49 -8.23 14.73
C VAL A 176 -5.62 -8.43 13.71
N GLY A 177 -5.61 -7.68 12.61
CA GLY A 177 -6.59 -7.84 11.54
C GLY A 177 -6.62 -9.25 10.95
N ALA A 178 -5.46 -9.86 10.71
CA ALA A 178 -5.38 -11.23 10.21
C ALA A 178 -6.01 -12.25 11.17
N LEU A 179 -5.80 -12.07 12.48
CA LEU A 179 -6.39 -12.95 13.50
C LEU A 179 -7.91 -12.78 13.57
N GLU A 180 -8.39 -11.54 13.63
CA GLU A 180 -9.82 -11.26 13.82
C GLU A 180 -10.65 -11.54 12.56
N LEU A 181 -10.15 -11.11 11.38
CA LEU A 181 -10.89 -11.22 10.13
C LEU A 181 -10.84 -12.64 9.53
N ALA A 182 -9.96 -13.51 10.03
CA ALA A 182 -9.94 -14.92 9.64
C ALA A 182 -11.28 -15.62 9.90
N ALA A 183 -12.01 -15.24 10.95
CA ALA A 183 -13.34 -15.75 11.24
C ALA A 183 -14.38 -15.39 10.14
N HIS A 184 -14.09 -14.38 9.33
CA HIS A 184 -14.89 -13.95 8.19
C HIS A 184 -14.32 -14.43 6.84
N GLY A 185 -13.27 -15.24 6.85
CA GLY A 185 -12.61 -15.69 5.62
C GLY A 185 -11.78 -14.62 4.89
N VAL A 186 -11.47 -13.51 5.56
CA VAL A 186 -10.69 -12.39 5.00
C VAL A 186 -9.23 -12.51 5.40
N ARG A 187 -8.32 -12.47 4.42
CA ARG A 187 -6.88 -12.45 4.65
C ARG A 187 -6.38 -11.01 4.84
N VAL A 188 -5.42 -10.79 5.73
CA VAL A 188 -4.82 -9.47 5.95
C VAL A 188 -3.30 -9.62 6.00
N ASN A 189 -2.59 -8.87 5.16
CA ASN A 189 -1.13 -8.86 5.12
C ASN A 189 -0.59 -7.43 5.11
N SER A 190 0.64 -7.25 5.58
CA SER A 190 1.35 -5.99 5.44
C SER A 190 2.41 -6.08 4.35
N LEU A 191 2.50 -5.03 3.54
CA LEU A 191 3.51 -4.87 2.49
C LEU A 191 4.54 -3.83 2.95
N HIS A 192 5.82 -4.12 2.76
CA HIS A 192 6.92 -3.27 3.21
C HIS A 192 7.82 -2.87 2.02
N PRO A 193 7.42 -1.86 1.24
CA PRO A 193 8.26 -1.35 0.17
C PRO A 193 9.55 -0.74 0.71
N GLY A 194 10.63 -0.93 -0.04
CA GLY A 194 11.86 -0.16 0.09
C GLY A 194 11.76 1.19 -0.62
N LEU A 195 12.91 1.68 -1.10
CA LEU A 195 12.96 2.93 -1.87
C LEU A 195 12.26 2.73 -3.22
N THR A 196 11.13 3.38 -3.39
CA THR A 196 10.30 3.33 -4.59
C THR A 196 10.20 4.71 -5.22
N SER A 197 10.36 4.79 -6.54
CA SER A 197 10.33 6.05 -7.30
C SER A 197 8.90 6.62 -7.35
N THR A 198 8.55 7.41 -6.33
CA THR A 198 7.23 8.04 -6.18
C THR A 198 7.38 9.53 -5.86
N PRO A 199 6.36 10.35 -6.09
CA PRO A 199 6.38 11.75 -5.65
C PRO A 199 6.71 11.90 -4.16
N LEU A 200 6.25 10.99 -3.30
CA LEU A 200 6.56 11.00 -1.86
C LEU A 200 8.06 10.91 -1.57
N LEU A 201 8.81 10.10 -2.33
CA LEU A 201 10.26 9.97 -2.19
C LEU A 201 10.98 11.25 -2.64
N HIS A 202 10.50 11.87 -3.72
CA HIS A 202 11.11 13.02 -4.39
C HIS A 202 10.64 14.38 -3.86
N GLN A 203 9.86 14.42 -2.76
CA GLN A 203 9.40 15.70 -2.16
C GLN A 203 10.53 16.62 -1.68
N ALA A 204 11.68 16.06 -1.29
CA ALA A 204 12.83 16.87 -0.91
C ALA A 204 13.68 17.17 -2.15
N PRO A 205 14.12 18.42 -2.34
CA PRO A 205 15.01 18.81 -3.46
C PRO A 205 16.41 18.20 -3.35
N ASP A 206 16.84 17.82 -2.13
CA ASP A 206 18.11 17.17 -1.89
C ASP A 206 18.02 15.65 -2.10
N THR A 207 18.76 15.15 -3.08
CA THR A 207 18.83 13.72 -3.43
C THR A 207 19.77 12.92 -2.56
N THR A 208 20.56 13.56 -1.68
CA THR A 208 21.60 12.91 -0.87
C THR A 208 21.06 11.70 -0.10
N PHE A 209 19.83 11.82 0.46
CA PHE A 209 19.20 10.70 1.15
C PHE A 209 18.98 9.51 0.24
N VAL A 210 18.51 9.73 -0.99
CA VAL A 210 18.25 8.67 -1.98
C VAL A 210 19.55 8.03 -2.42
N ASP A 211 20.56 8.85 -2.75
CA ASP A 211 21.85 8.40 -3.25
C ASP A 211 22.60 7.57 -2.21
N GLU A 212 22.64 8.04 -0.95
CA GLU A 212 23.26 7.30 0.16
C GLU A 212 22.52 6.00 0.50
N SER A 213 21.18 6.02 0.42
CA SER A 213 20.38 4.84 0.67
C SER A 213 20.58 3.78 -0.42
N LEU A 214 20.65 4.18 -1.69
CA LEU A 214 20.88 3.28 -2.84
C LEU A 214 22.19 2.50 -2.71
N ARG A 215 23.22 3.07 -2.08
CA ARG A 215 24.47 2.36 -1.81
C ARG A 215 24.29 1.14 -0.90
N SER A 216 23.17 1.07 -0.16
CA SER A 216 22.84 -0.05 0.72
C SER A 216 21.80 -1.00 0.12
N VAL A 217 21.30 -0.72 -1.09
CA VAL A 217 20.32 -1.58 -1.77
C VAL A 217 21.08 -2.57 -2.69
N PRO A 218 21.08 -3.88 -2.40
CA PRO A 218 21.76 -4.86 -3.25
C PRO A 218 21.34 -4.84 -4.72
N ALA A 219 20.05 -4.57 -5.00
CA ALA A 219 19.54 -4.42 -6.36
C ALA A 219 20.08 -3.17 -7.09
N GLY A 220 20.71 -2.21 -6.40
CA GLY A 220 21.38 -1.04 -6.96
C GLY A 220 20.47 0.01 -7.60
N ARG A 221 19.17 -0.05 -7.38
CA ARG A 221 18.19 0.88 -7.97
C ARG A 221 16.96 1.06 -7.09
N LEU A 222 16.20 2.11 -7.37
CA LEU A 222 14.83 2.24 -6.86
C LEU A 222 13.93 1.17 -7.48
N ALA A 223 12.92 0.74 -6.71
CA ALA A 223 11.80 0.02 -7.29
C ALA A 223 10.91 0.98 -8.10
N THR A 224 10.22 0.46 -9.11
CA THR A 224 9.12 1.21 -9.74
C THR A 224 7.81 0.97 -8.98
N PRO A 225 6.84 1.90 -9.03
CA PRO A 225 5.51 1.67 -8.44
C PRO A 225 4.84 0.38 -8.93
N GLU A 226 5.02 0.04 -10.21
CA GLU A 226 4.44 -1.16 -10.84
C GLU A 226 5.05 -2.46 -10.27
N GLU A 227 6.31 -2.45 -9.83
CA GLU A 227 6.92 -3.60 -9.16
C GLU A 227 6.26 -3.88 -7.82
N ILE A 228 5.89 -2.83 -7.08
CA ILE A 228 5.16 -2.93 -5.82
C ILE A 228 3.71 -3.36 -6.09
N ALA A 229 3.03 -2.74 -7.04
CA ALA A 229 1.65 -3.03 -7.39
C ALA A 229 1.41 -4.50 -7.82
N ARG A 230 2.38 -5.12 -8.50
CA ARG A 230 2.30 -6.56 -8.81
C ARG A 230 2.26 -7.43 -7.55
N VAL A 231 2.95 -7.05 -6.48
CA VAL A 231 2.92 -7.78 -5.21
C VAL A 231 1.59 -7.51 -4.48
N VAL A 232 1.06 -6.29 -4.54
CA VAL A 232 -0.29 -5.99 -4.03
C VAL A 232 -1.32 -6.86 -4.72
N ALA A 233 -1.31 -6.92 -6.07
CA ALA A 233 -2.22 -7.77 -6.84
C ALA A 233 -2.08 -9.26 -6.48
N PHE A 234 -0.85 -9.77 -6.31
CA PHE A 234 -0.61 -11.15 -5.84
C PHE A 234 -1.25 -11.39 -4.47
N LEU A 235 -1.01 -10.53 -3.48
CA LEU A 235 -1.53 -10.69 -2.12
C LEU A 235 -3.06 -10.61 -2.05
N LEU A 236 -3.70 -9.83 -2.92
CA LEU A 236 -5.15 -9.75 -3.01
C LEU A 236 -5.78 -10.94 -3.76
N SER A 237 -5.03 -11.61 -4.62
CA SER A 237 -5.54 -12.69 -5.48
C SER A 237 -5.65 -14.04 -4.77
N ASP A 238 -6.24 -15.02 -5.47
CA ASP A 238 -6.33 -16.41 -5.01
C ASP A 238 -4.99 -17.15 -5.05
N ASP A 239 -3.97 -16.59 -5.70
CA ASP A 239 -2.61 -17.15 -5.65
C ASP A 239 -2.02 -17.09 -4.23
N ALA A 240 -2.59 -16.25 -3.34
CA ALA A 240 -2.16 -16.04 -1.95
C ALA A 240 -3.17 -16.58 -0.91
N THR A 241 -3.98 -17.59 -1.23
CA THR A 241 -5.07 -18.08 -0.36
C THR A 241 -4.64 -18.57 1.01
N TYR A 242 -3.39 -18.98 1.19
CA TYR A 242 -2.85 -19.45 2.47
C TYR A 242 -1.87 -18.45 3.12
N ILE A 243 -1.85 -17.20 2.63
CA ILE A 243 -0.98 -16.12 3.13
C ILE A 243 -1.84 -15.11 3.88
N THR A 244 -1.73 -15.08 5.21
CA THR A 244 -2.38 -14.10 6.09
C THR A 244 -1.51 -13.83 7.32
N GLY A 245 -1.52 -12.59 7.81
CA GLY A 245 -0.67 -12.14 8.94
C GLY A 245 0.80 -11.93 8.58
N GLU A 246 1.16 -12.05 7.29
CA GLU A 246 2.54 -11.96 6.84
C GLU A 246 3.02 -10.53 6.59
N GLU A 247 4.33 -10.37 6.71
CA GLU A 247 5.08 -9.15 6.45
C GLU A 247 5.88 -9.34 5.15
N VAL A 248 5.33 -8.87 4.03
CA VAL A 248 5.97 -9.07 2.73
C VAL A 248 6.87 -7.90 2.39
N VAL A 249 8.17 -8.16 2.33
CA VAL A 249 9.21 -7.14 2.07
C VAL A 249 9.52 -7.09 0.59
N VAL A 250 9.52 -5.86 0.01
CA VAL A 250 9.83 -5.60 -1.39
C VAL A 250 10.80 -4.43 -1.46
N ASP A 251 12.09 -4.68 -1.22
CA ASP A 251 13.07 -3.65 -0.92
C ASP A 251 14.42 -3.77 -1.65
N GLY A 252 14.50 -4.66 -2.63
CA GLY A 252 15.75 -4.91 -3.36
C GLY A 252 16.89 -5.46 -2.51
N GLY A 253 16.56 -6.09 -1.36
CA GLY A 253 17.51 -6.68 -0.44
C GLY A 253 18.05 -5.73 0.65
N LEU A 254 17.49 -4.52 0.75
CA LEU A 254 17.95 -3.50 1.69
C LEU A 254 17.97 -4.00 3.15
N THR A 255 16.86 -4.55 3.63
CA THR A 255 16.75 -4.99 5.04
C THR A 255 17.43 -6.32 5.31
N SER A 256 17.56 -7.19 4.29
CA SER A 256 18.16 -8.52 4.45
C SER A 256 19.69 -8.50 4.40
N GLY A 257 20.32 -7.58 3.68
CA GLY A 257 21.75 -7.61 3.47
C GLY A 257 22.43 -6.27 3.18
N GLY A 258 21.71 -5.14 3.29
CA GLY A 258 22.21 -3.82 2.88
C GLY A 258 23.50 -3.39 3.57
N LEU A 259 23.67 -3.67 4.86
CA LEU A 259 24.91 -3.38 5.58
C LEU A 259 26.10 -4.13 4.98
N TYR A 260 25.96 -5.43 4.80
CA TYR A 260 27.06 -6.27 4.26
C TYR A 260 27.32 -5.98 2.79
N HIS A 261 26.29 -5.67 2.00
CA HIS A 261 26.44 -5.20 0.62
C HIS A 261 27.32 -3.96 0.55
N ARG A 262 27.06 -2.98 1.40
CA ARG A 262 27.86 -1.74 1.46
C ARG A 262 29.31 -2.00 1.90
N ILE A 263 29.52 -2.88 2.87
CA ILE A 263 30.86 -3.30 3.31
C ILE A 263 31.63 -3.96 2.17
N LEU A 264 31.01 -4.92 1.47
CA LEU A 264 31.63 -5.64 0.36
C LEU A 264 31.98 -4.69 -0.79
N ALA A 265 31.09 -3.77 -1.15
CA ALA A 265 31.36 -2.75 -2.16
C ALA A 265 32.55 -1.86 -1.79
N GLY A 266 32.66 -1.48 -0.50
CA GLY A 266 33.82 -0.70 0.00
C GLY A 266 35.14 -1.50 0.00
N LEU A 267 35.08 -2.81 0.22
CA LEU A 267 36.24 -3.68 0.15
C LEU A 267 36.72 -3.92 -1.29
N ALA A 268 35.79 -4.10 -2.24
CA ALA A 268 36.09 -4.29 -3.65
C ALA A 268 36.73 -3.07 -4.32
N GLY A 269 36.48 -1.87 -3.81
CA GLY A 269 37.10 -0.61 -4.29
C GLY A 269 38.44 -0.28 -3.65
N LYS A 270 39.02 -1.15 -2.78
CA LYS A 270 40.36 -0.96 -2.23
C LYS A 270 41.39 -1.67 -3.17
N PRO A 271 42.48 -0.96 -3.57
CA PRO A 271 43.57 -1.56 -4.36
C PRO A 271 44.27 -2.68 -3.61
#